data_31ca59894dc19748f3d30d8df1f8ab92
#
_entry.id   31ca59894dc19748f3d30d8df1f8ab92
#
_cell.length_a   1.000
_cell.length_b   1.000
_cell.length_c   1.000
_cell.angle_alpha   90.00
_cell.angle_beta   90.00
_cell.angle_gamma   90.00
#
_symmetry.space_group_name_H-M   'P 1'
#
loop_
_entity.id
_entity.type
_entity.pdbx_description
1 polymer ?
#
loop_
_entity_poly.entity_id
_entity_poly.type
_entity_poly.pdbx_seq_one_letter_code
_entity_poly.pdbx_strand_id
1 'polypeptide(L)'
;MNLFLKVFLTIFFSISIYAEREIEFSLNSDSIWRGLTQNNGNPTLAMDLNVLLKNGLTTGIWIESCCSESSSYPNREVGFFLGYQKEINDNLNFSLSYIGTNYPNSKIDNYDELGINFSFYDFEISYFKGLNNFPDYYELSYTYKFLSNDLILSYGDFDPYINNNSSNGKNYSVGIDSFQEGFTLGFFYYYFDARSSSNNNDDGFVFSLSKKTSF
;
A
#
# COMPACT_ATOMS: atom_id res chain seq x y z
N MET A 1 29.53 -9.59 11.14
CA MET A 1 28.44 -8.60 11.00
C MET A 1 28.98 -7.41 10.24
N ASN A 2 28.43 -7.12 9.07
CA ASN A 2 28.95 -6.14 8.11
C ASN A 2 28.89 -4.72 8.73
N LEU A 3 29.88 -3.86 8.45
CA LEU A 3 29.94 -2.47 8.96
C LEU A 3 28.65 -1.71 8.66
N PHE A 4 28.07 -1.91 7.47
CA PHE A 4 26.80 -1.33 7.05
C PHE A 4 25.64 -1.70 8.00
N LEU A 5 25.52 -2.98 8.38
CA LEU A 5 24.50 -3.44 9.30
C LEU A 5 24.67 -2.83 10.71
N LYS A 6 25.92 -2.68 11.16
CA LYS A 6 26.21 -2.02 12.46
C LYS A 6 25.81 -0.56 12.44
N VAL A 7 26.19 0.17 11.38
CA VAL A 7 25.85 1.59 11.20
C VAL A 7 24.35 1.77 11.10
N PHE A 8 23.67 0.93 10.29
CA PHE A 8 22.22 0.95 10.15
C PHE A 8 21.52 0.70 11.50
N LEU A 9 21.90 -0.34 12.23
CA LEU A 9 21.37 -0.63 13.57
C LEU A 9 21.64 0.51 14.55
N THR A 10 22.84 1.10 14.53
CA THR A 10 23.17 2.21 15.44
C THR A 10 22.32 3.45 15.12
N ILE A 11 22.15 3.81 13.86
CA ILE A 11 21.29 4.91 13.43
C ILE A 11 19.83 4.62 13.83
N PHE A 12 19.35 3.42 13.54
CA PHE A 12 17.99 3.00 13.84
C PHE A 12 17.69 3.07 15.35
N PHE A 13 18.61 2.64 16.20
CA PHE A 13 18.46 2.75 17.67
C PHE A 13 18.68 4.16 18.23
N SER A 14 19.49 5.00 17.56
CA SER A 14 19.74 6.38 18.01
C SER A 14 18.55 7.32 17.76
N ILE A 15 17.73 7.04 16.76
CA ILE A 15 16.51 7.79 16.43
C ILE A 15 15.37 7.50 17.44
N SER A 16 15.58 6.54 18.36
CA SER A 16 14.59 5.99 19.26
C SER A 16 13.83 6.96 20.15
N ILE A 17 14.40 8.13 20.45
CA ILE A 17 13.82 9.06 21.44
C ILE A 17 12.73 9.97 20.82
N TYR A 18 12.63 10.04 19.48
CA TYR A 18 11.79 11.00 18.77
C TYR A 18 10.98 10.38 17.63
N ALA A 19 10.82 9.07 17.59
CA ALA A 19 10.13 8.36 16.52
C ALA A 19 9.01 7.48 17.08
N GLU A 20 7.85 7.53 16.41
CA GLU A 20 6.83 6.50 16.52
C GLU A 20 7.19 5.38 15.54
N ARG A 21 7.15 4.15 16.01
CA ARG A 21 7.45 2.98 15.21
C ARG A 21 6.26 2.05 15.25
N GLU A 22 6.00 1.46 14.11
CA GLU A 22 4.87 0.56 13.93
C GLU A 22 5.29 -0.65 13.14
N ILE A 23 4.94 -1.81 13.63
CA ILE A 23 5.01 -3.06 12.89
C ILE A 23 3.58 -3.56 12.68
N GLU A 24 3.26 -3.93 11.46
CA GLU A 24 2.02 -4.62 11.12
C GLU A 24 2.32 -5.95 10.47
N PHE A 25 1.58 -6.98 10.87
CA PHE A 25 1.54 -8.28 10.23
C PHE A 25 0.14 -8.50 9.69
N SER A 26 0.02 -8.91 8.44
CA SER A 26 -1.27 -9.20 7.82
C SER A 26 -1.29 -10.55 7.12
N LEU A 27 -2.47 -11.16 7.16
CA LEU A 27 -2.84 -12.35 6.39
C LEU A 27 -4.04 -11.97 5.54
N ASN A 28 -3.92 -12.07 4.23
CA ASN A 28 -4.97 -11.74 3.29
C ASN A 28 -5.36 -12.98 2.48
N SER A 29 -6.62 -13.08 2.09
CA SER A 29 -7.06 -14.14 1.19
C SER A 29 -6.54 -13.95 -0.25
N ASP A 30 -6.20 -12.72 -0.62
CA ASP A 30 -5.52 -12.33 -1.85
C ASP A 30 -4.77 -11.01 -1.62
N SER A 31 -3.78 -10.71 -2.46
CA SER A 31 -3.14 -9.39 -2.54
C SER A 31 -3.80 -8.59 -3.66
N ILE A 32 -4.41 -7.47 -3.30
CA ILE A 32 -5.02 -6.56 -4.27
C ILE A 32 -4.27 -5.24 -4.30
N TRP A 33 -3.76 -4.91 -5.47
CA TRP A 33 -3.11 -3.65 -5.72
C TRP A 33 -3.92 -2.84 -6.73
N ARG A 34 -4.50 -1.73 -6.28
CA ARG A 34 -5.27 -0.82 -7.12
C ARG A 34 -6.36 -1.54 -7.95
N GLY A 35 -7.08 -2.46 -7.30
CA GLY A 35 -8.17 -3.24 -7.90
C GLY A 35 -7.74 -4.45 -8.73
N LEU A 36 -6.45 -4.75 -8.79
CA LEU A 36 -5.91 -5.91 -9.52
C LEU A 36 -5.39 -6.96 -8.56
N THR A 37 -5.77 -8.21 -8.76
CA THR A 37 -5.17 -9.32 -8.02
C THR A 37 -3.69 -9.46 -8.37
N GLN A 38 -2.85 -9.55 -7.35
CA GLN A 38 -1.41 -9.78 -7.48
C GLN A 38 -1.04 -11.25 -7.27
N ASN A 39 -1.95 -12.04 -6.73
CA ASN A 39 -1.68 -13.44 -6.37
C ASN A 39 -2.76 -14.42 -6.86
N ASN A 40 -3.59 -14.00 -7.81
CA ASN A 40 -4.64 -14.83 -8.44
C ASN A 40 -5.55 -15.53 -7.43
N GLY A 41 -6.02 -14.83 -6.40
CA GLY A 41 -6.89 -15.36 -5.35
C GLY A 41 -6.21 -16.29 -4.35
N ASN A 42 -4.87 -16.32 -4.30
CA ASN A 42 -4.16 -17.12 -3.32
C ASN A 42 -3.80 -16.29 -2.08
N PRO A 43 -3.80 -16.91 -0.89
CA PRO A 43 -3.49 -16.20 0.35
C PRO A 43 -2.07 -15.61 0.36
N THR A 44 -1.95 -14.45 1.00
CA THR A 44 -0.68 -13.73 1.17
C THR A 44 -0.40 -13.42 2.64
N LEU A 45 0.88 -13.36 2.96
CA LEU A 45 1.39 -12.84 4.22
C LEU A 45 2.18 -11.58 3.94
N ALA A 46 1.92 -10.53 4.70
CA ALA A 46 2.69 -9.30 4.62
C ALA A 46 3.20 -8.86 6.01
N MET A 47 4.27 -8.11 5.97
CA MET A 47 4.85 -7.42 7.13
C MET A 47 5.27 -6.03 6.70
N ASP A 48 4.85 -5.04 7.47
CA ASP A 48 5.16 -3.63 7.29
C ASP A 48 5.90 -3.12 8.51
N LEU A 49 6.92 -2.32 8.30
CA LEU A 49 7.63 -1.58 9.34
C LEU A 49 7.64 -0.10 8.97
N ASN A 50 7.02 0.72 9.80
CA ASN A 50 6.89 2.17 9.59
C ASN A 50 7.55 2.94 10.72
N VAL A 51 8.14 4.07 10.38
CA VAL A 51 8.79 5.00 11.31
C VAL A 51 8.36 6.42 10.98
N LEU A 52 7.76 7.09 11.95
CA LEU A 52 7.40 8.50 11.88
C LEU A 52 8.24 9.31 12.87
N LEU A 53 8.98 10.29 12.38
CA LEU A 53 9.74 11.22 13.19
C LEU A 53 8.87 12.43 13.57
N LYS A 54 9.10 13.01 14.73
CA LYS A 54 8.36 14.21 15.22
C LYS A 54 8.40 15.43 14.27
N ASN A 55 9.40 15.52 13.41
CA ASN A 55 9.49 16.56 12.40
C ASN A 55 8.66 16.30 11.14
N GLY A 56 7.91 15.20 11.11
CA GLY A 56 7.06 14.79 9.98
C GLY A 56 7.75 13.93 8.93
N LEU A 57 9.05 13.67 9.03
CA LEU A 57 9.70 12.70 8.16
C LEU A 57 9.18 11.30 8.47
N THR A 58 8.87 10.54 7.43
CA THR A 58 8.37 9.17 7.53
C THR A 58 9.13 8.25 6.59
N THR A 59 9.31 7.01 6.99
CA THR A 59 9.90 5.97 6.16
C THR A 59 9.39 4.62 6.57
N GLY A 60 9.39 3.67 5.66
CA GLY A 60 9.01 2.30 5.95
C GLY A 60 9.52 1.34 4.91
N ILE A 61 9.37 0.07 5.24
CA ILE A 61 9.64 -1.06 4.36
C ILE A 61 8.48 -2.04 4.50
N TRP A 62 8.15 -2.73 3.41
CA TRP A 62 7.22 -3.85 3.45
C TRP A 62 7.77 -5.05 2.68
N ILE A 63 7.29 -6.20 3.05
CA ILE A 63 7.48 -7.44 2.34
C ILE A 63 6.18 -8.21 2.29
N GLU A 64 5.79 -8.66 1.13
CA GLU A 64 4.60 -9.46 0.92
C GLU A 64 4.92 -10.71 0.09
N SER A 65 4.31 -11.84 0.47
CA SER A 65 4.34 -13.06 -0.32
C SER A 65 3.27 -12.99 -1.40
N CYS A 66 3.62 -12.46 -2.57
CA CYS A 66 2.67 -12.28 -3.68
C CYS A 66 3.26 -12.65 -5.02
N CYS A 67 2.51 -12.35 -6.05
CA CYS A 67 3.00 -12.13 -7.42
C CYS A 67 3.59 -13.39 -8.07
N SER A 68 2.95 -14.54 -7.84
CA SER A 68 3.40 -15.82 -8.37
C SER A 68 3.01 -16.01 -9.84
N GLU A 69 3.97 -15.93 -10.75
CA GLU A 69 3.76 -16.29 -12.16
C GLU A 69 3.75 -17.81 -12.43
N SER A 70 4.26 -18.63 -11.52
CA SER A 70 4.26 -20.08 -11.63
C SER A 70 4.50 -20.76 -10.29
N SER A 71 3.95 -21.97 -10.14
CA SER A 71 3.87 -22.79 -8.93
C SER A 71 5.21 -23.24 -8.31
N SER A 72 6.36 -22.79 -8.78
CA SER A 72 7.65 -23.34 -8.37
C SER A 72 8.40 -22.54 -7.30
N TYR A 73 8.13 -21.26 -7.13
CA TYR A 73 8.75 -20.43 -6.09
C TYR A 73 7.78 -19.34 -5.62
N PRO A 74 7.64 -19.11 -4.31
CA PRO A 74 6.90 -17.97 -3.82
C PRO A 74 7.65 -16.70 -4.23
N ASN A 75 7.04 -15.91 -5.09
CA ASN A 75 7.53 -14.58 -5.39
C ASN A 75 7.27 -13.68 -4.19
N ARG A 76 7.99 -12.60 -4.14
CA ARG A 76 7.88 -11.61 -3.06
C ARG A 76 7.87 -10.23 -3.67
N GLU A 77 7.05 -9.40 -3.10
CA GLU A 77 7.19 -7.97 -3.23
C GLU A 77 7.99 -7.44 -2.05
N VAL A 78 8.95 -6.58 -2.30
CA VAL A 78 9.69 -5.85 -1.27
C VAL A 78 9.69 -4.39 -1.66
N GLY A 79 9.14 -3.56 -0.79
CA GLY A 79 9.11 -2.14 -1.05
C GLY A 79 9.65 -1.32 0.11
N PHE A 80 9.88 -0.05 -0.19
CA PHE A 80 10.24 0.95 0.78
C PHE A 80 9.63 2.30 0.39
N PHE A 81 9.46 3.16 1.37
CA PHE A 81 9.13 4.55 1.11
C PHE A 81 9.96 5.49 1.98
N LEU A 82 10.15 6.69 1.46
CA LEU A 82 10.66 7.85 2.20
C LEU A 82 9.70 9.01 1.94
N GLY A 83 9.24 9.66 3.01
CA GLY A 83 8.23 10.69 2.87
C GLY A 83 8.31 11.78 3.91
N TYR A 84 7.40 12.72 3.76
CA TYR A 84 7.14 13.77 4.71
C TYR A 84 5.64 13.94 4.85
N GLN A 85 5.15 13.93 6.08
CA GLN A 85 3.75 14.22 6.38
C GLN A 85 3.63 15.41 7.30
N LYS A 86 2.56 16.18 7.14
CA LYS A 86 2.26 17.34 7.96
C LYS A 86 0.77 17.44 8.20
N GLU A 87 0.42 17.48 9.46
CA GLU A 87 -0.89 17.94 9.90
C GLU A 87 -0.95 19.47 9.79
N ILE A 88 -1.82 19.98 8.93
CA ILE A 88 -2.04 21.42 8.73
C ILE A 88 -3.01 21.94 9.79
N ASN A 89 -4.04 21.16 10.08
CA ASN A 89 -4.98 21.33 11.20
C ASN A 89 -5.67 19.96 11.46
N ASP A 90 -6.53 19.91 12.48
CA ASP A 90 -7.22 18.69 12.93
C ASP A 90 -7.98 17.92 11.83
N ASN A 91 -8.30 18.59 10.72
CA ASN A 91 -9.09 18.01 9.64
C ASN A 91 -8.34 17.92 8.31
N LEU A 92 -7.13 18.45 8.23
CA LEU A 92 -6.38 18.52 6.98
C LEU A 92 -4.95 18.05 7.17
N ASN A 93 -4.62 16.96 6.51
CA ASN A 93 -3.28 16.40 6.45
C ASN A 93 -2.76 16.42 5.01
N PHE A 94 -1.45 16.52 4.88
CA PHE A 94 -0.72 16.48 3.62
C PHE A 94 0.46 15.54 3.74
N SER A 95 0.73 14.75 2.70
CA SER A 95 1.96 13.98 2.62
C SER A 95 2.57 13.97 1.22
N LEU A 96 3.89 13.82 1.21
CA LEU A 96 4.71 13.54 0.03
C LEU A 96 5.48 12.26 0.26
N SER A 97 5.66 11.44 -0.76
CA SER A 97 6.43 10.20 -0.65
C SER A 97 7.18 9.88 -1.94
N TYR A 98 8.33 9.25 -1.78
CA TYR A 98 8.97 8.44 -2.81
C TYR A 98 8.80 6.98 -2.40
N ILE A 99 8.35 6.15 -3.33
CA ILE A 99 8.02 4.74 -3.12
C ILE A 99 8.81 3.94 -4.14
N GLY A 100 9.53 2.92 -3.69
CA GLY A 100 10.22 1.97 -4.56
C GLY A 100 9.72 0.56 -4.31
N THR A 101 9.28 -0.13 -5.38
CA THR A 101 8.75 -1.49 -5.34
C THR A 101 9.64 -2.41 -6.16
N ASN A 102 10.04 -3.52 -5.56
CA ASN A 102 10.93 -4.51 -6.15
C ASN A 102 10.33 -5.91 -6.06
N TYR A 103 10.52 -6.69 -7.10
CA TYR A 103 10.09 -8.09 -7.21
C TYR A 103 11.30 -9.02 -7.35
N PRO A 104 11.99 -9.37 -6.25
CA PRO A 104 13.18 -10.21 -6.28
C PRO A 104 12.89 -11.58 -6.91
N ASN A 105 13.71 -11.98 -7.89
CA ASN A 105 13.59 -13.25 -8.61
C ASN A 105 12.31 -13.41 -9.46
N SER A 106 11.63 -12.32 -9.78
CA SER A 106 10.47 -12.27 -10.67
C SER A 106 10.85 -11.70 -12.04
N LYS A 107 9.99 -11.92 -13.03
CA LYS A 107 10.04 -11.22 -14.33
C LYS A 107 9.24 -9.91 -14.33
N ILE A 108 8.54 -9.62 -13.23
CA ILE A 108 7.84 -8.37 -13.04
C ILE A 108 8.87 -7.26 -12.88
N ASP A 109 8.69 -6.18 -13.63
CA ASP A 109 9.60 -5.03 -13.57
C ASP A 109 9.43 -4.28 -12.24
N ASN A 110 10.55 -3.89 -11.64
CA ASN A 110 10.57 -2.98 -10.52
C ASN A 110 10.07 -1.61 -10.96
N TYR A 111 9.41 -0.88 -10.07
CA TYR A 111 8.94 0.46 -10.36
C TYR A 111 9.12 1.40 -9.17
N ASP A 112 9.13 2.69 -9.48
CA ASP A 112 9.20 3.77 -8.51
C ASP A 112 8.07 4.76 -8.75
N GLU A 113 7.59 5.41 -7.68
CA GLU A 113 6.55 6.42 -7.74
C GLU A 113 6.86 7.61 -6.82
N LEU A 114 6.37 8.78 -7.22
CA LEU A 114 6.26 9.95 -6.34
C LEU A 114 4.80 10.14 -5.96
N GLY A 115 4.49 10.07 -4.67
CA GLY A 115 3.14 10.21 -4.14
C GLY A 115 2.90 11.58 -3.53
N ILE A 116 1.70 12.11 -3.76
CA ILE A 116 1.12 13.25 -3.03
C ILE A 116 -0.23 12.80 -2.51
N ASN A 117 -0.49 13.07 -1.23
CA ASN A 117 -1.75 12.76 -0.60
C ASN A 117 -2.27 13.95 0.19
N PHE A 118 -3.59 14.15 0.13
CA PHE A 118 -4.35 15.11 0.94
C PHE A 118 -5.51 14.38 1.61
N SER A 119 -5.55 14.41 2.94
CA SER A 119 -6.69 13.94 3.71
C SER A 119 -7.45 15.14 4.25
N PHE A 120 -8.76 15.20 3.99
CA PHE A 120 -9.64 16.25 4.45
C PHE A 120 -10.91 15.64 5.05
N TYR A 121 -11.07 15.75 6.39
CA TYR A 121 -12.06 14.97 7.16
C TYR A 121 -11.94 13.48 6.86
N ASP A 122 -13.01 12.89 6.36
CA ASP A 122 -13.11 11.46 6.03
C ASP A 122 -12.75 11.17 4.55
N PHE A 123 -12.36 12.18 3.78
CA PHE A 123 -11.93 12.06 2.39
C PHE A 123 -10.41 12.02 2.28
N GLU A 124 -9.93 11.24 1.34
CA GLU A 124 -8.54 11.20 0.94
C GLU A 124 -8.42 11.28 -0.58
N ILE A 125 -7.52 12.13 -1.07
CA ILE A 125 -7.18 12.28 -2.48
C ILE A 125 -5.69 12.03 -2.62
N SER A 126 -5.34 11.07 -3.46
CA SER A 126 -3.97 10.69 -3.75
C SER A 126 -3.65 10.81 -5.23
N TYR A 127 -2.42 11.22 -5.53
CA TYR A 127 -1.83 11.17 -6.86
C TYR A 127 -0.46 10.52 -6.76
N PHE A 128 -0.22 9.54 -7.61
CA PHE A 128 1.06 8.85 -7.74
C PHE A 128 1.60 9.07 -9.14
N LYS A 129 2.73 9.75 -9.24
CA LYS A 129 3.49 9.92 -10.48
C LYS A 129 4.38 8.70 -10.68
N GLY A 130 4.04 7.89 -11.66
CA GLY A 130 4.91 6.79 -12.07
C GLY A 130 6.23 7.28 -12.65
N LEU A 131 7.32 6.66 -12.26
CA LEU A 131 8.65 6.89 -12.81
C LEU A 131 9.02 5.74 -13.75
N ASN A 132 10.01 5.96 -14.62
CA ASN A 132 10.56 4.91 -15.51
C ASN A 132 9.49 4.21 -16.39
N ASN A 133 8.57 4.96 -16.98
CA ASN A 133 7.46 4.49 -17.82
C ASN A 133 6.37 3.72 -17.05
N PHE A 134 6.33 3.83 -15.74
CA PHE A 134 5.21 3.34 -14.94
C PHE A 134 4.03 4.32 -15.03
N PRO A 135 2.76 3.87 -15.10
CA PRO A 135 1.60 4.76 -15.24
C PRO A 135 1.38 5.62 -14.01
N ASP A 136 0.86 6.81 -14.23
CA ASP A 136 0.35 7.64 -13.16
C ASP A 136 -0.96 7.07 -12.64
N TYR A 137 -1.24 7.31 -11.36
CA TYR A 137 -2.46 6.82 -10.71
C TYR A 137 -3.07 7.87 -9.81
N TYR A 138 -4.39 7.96 -9.84
CA TYR A 138 -5.20 8.84 -8.98
C TYR A 138 -6.15 8.02 -8.15
N GLU A 139 -6.34 8.42 -6.90
CA GLU A 139 -7.30 7.76 -6.01
C GLU A 139 -8.10 8.79 -5.21
N LEU A 140 -9.38 8.52 -5.05
CA LEU A 140 -10.27 9.17 -4.10
C LEU A 140 -10.84 8.11 -3.18
N SER A 141 -10.70 8.30 -1.88
CA SER A 141 -11.35 7.44 -0.88
C SER A 141 -12.19 8.22 0.12
N TYR A 142 -13.14 7.53 0.71
CA TYR A 142 -14.01 8.03 1.77
C TYR A 142 -14.15 6.97 2.86
N THR A 143 -13.91 7.36 4.12
CA THR A 143 -14.00 6.46 5.26
C THR A 143 -15.09 6.94 6.22
N TYR A 144 -16.17 6.17 6.35
CA TYR A 144 -17.21 6.42 7.33
C TYR A 144 -16.98 5.59 8.59
N LYS A 145 -16.66 6.28 9.69
CA LYS A 145 -16.37 5.65 10.99
C LYS A 145 -17.66 5.47 11.81
N PHE A 146 -17.92 4.24 12.26
CA PHE A 146 -19.05 3.95 13.12
C PHE A 146 -18.72 2.85 14.14
N LEU A 147 -18.84 3.15 15.42
CA LEU A 147 -18.43 2.27 16.52
C LEU A 147 -16.96 1.85 16.38
N SER A 148 -16.70 0.53 16.32
CA SER A 148 -15.39 -0.06 16.10
C SER A 148 -15.17 -0.49 14.66
N ASN A 149 -15.86 0.15 13.70
CA ASN A 149 -15.78 -0.23 12.29
C ASN A 149 -15.54 1.01 11.42
N ASP A 150 -14.81 0.81 10.33
CA ASP A 150 -14.64 1.79 9.26
C ASP A 150 -15.22 1.21 7.96
N LEU A 151 -16.23 1.89 7.39
CA LEU A 151 -16.73 1.63 6.04
C LEU A 151 -15.89 2.45 5.06
N ILE A 152 -15.22 1.78 4.14
CA ILE A 152 -14.28 2.38 3.21
C ILE A 152 -14.83 2.25 1.79
N LEU A 153 -14.85 3.36 1.07
CA LEU A 153 -15.18 3.42 -0.36
C LEU A 153 -13.97 4.00 -1.09
N SER A 154 -13.55 3.39 -2.18
CA SER A 154 -12.50 3.99 -3.02
C SER A 154 -12.83 3.93 -4.51
N TYR A 155 -12.30 4.89 -5.22
CA TYR A 155 -12.25 4.98 -6.66
C TYR A 155 -10.84 5.36 -7.08
N GLY A 156 -10.28 4.62 -8.02
CA GLY A 156 -8.97 4.92 -8.60
C GLY A 156 -8.99 4.87 -10.11
N ASP A 157 -8.00 5.51 -10.71
CA ASP A 157 -7.87 5.65 -12.14
C ASP A 157 -6.40 5.71 -12.57
N PHE A 158 -5.99 4.84 -13.48
CA PHE A 158 -4.68 4.90 -14.11
C PHE A 158 -4.69 5.83 -15.33
N ASP A 159 -3.62 6.59 -15.54
CA ASP A 159 -3.50 7.46 -16.71
C ASP A 159 -3.59 6.65 -18.02
N PRO A 160 -4.55 7.00 -18.92
CA PRO A 160 -4.77 6.27 -20.15
C PRO A 160 -3.64 6.44 -21.19
N TYR A 161 -2.76 7.42 -21.01
CA TYR A 161 -1.77 7.79 -22.04
C TYR A 161 -0.52 6.91 -22.07
N ILE A 162 -0.29 6.06 -21.09
CA ILE A 162 0.82 5.10 -21.12
C ILE A 162 0.35 3.83 -21.85
N ASN A 163 0.69 3.73 -23.11
CA ASN A 163 0.36 2.60 -23.98
C ASN A 163 1.03 1.30 -23.50
N ASN A 164 0.28 0.20 -23.52
CA ASN A 164 0.71 -1.20 -23.34
C ASN A 164 0.90 -1.69 -21.89
N ASN A 165 0.30 -1.06 -20.89
CA ASN A 165 0.32 -1.62 -19.55
C ASN A 165 -1.00 -2.36 -19.25
N SER A 166 -0.90 -3.57 -18.70
CA SER A 166 -2.04 -4.36 -18.21
C SER A 166 -2.83 -3.66 -17.10
N SER A 167 -2.21 -2.69 -16.45
CA SER A 167 -2.80 -1.89 -15.37
C SER A 167 -3.63 -0.68 -15.83
N ASN A 168 -3.91 -0.53 -17.14
CA ASN A 168 -4.70 0.61 -17.62
C ASN A 168 -6.19 0.39 -17.40
N GLY A 169 -6.76 1.08 -16.44
CA GLY A 169 -8.18 0.94 -16.09
C GLY A 169 -8.58 1.78 -14.90
N LYS A 170 -9.79 1.54 -14.44
CA LYS A 170 -10.37 2.16 -13.24
C LYS A 170 -10.65 1.08 -12.21
N ASN A 171 -10.45 1.40 -10.95
CA ASN A 171 -10.82 0.51 -9.87
C ASN A 171 -11.83 1.14 -8.93
N TYR A 172 -12.63 0.29 -8.34
CA TYR A 172 -13.63 0.62 -7.34
C TYR A 172 -13.49 -0.38 -6.20
N SER A 173 -13.58 0.08 -4.97
CA SER A 173 -13.70 -0.84 -3.85
C SER A 173 -14.71 -0.36 -2.82
N VAL A 174 -15.29 -1.31 -2.12
CA VAL A 174 -16.10 -1.09 -0.93
C VAL A 174 -15.74 -2.16 0.09
N GLY A 175 -15.50 -1.73 1.32
CA GLY A 175 -15.12 -2.68 2.37
C GLY A 175 -15.39 -2.15 3.75
N ILE A 176 -15.20 -3.03 4.70
CA ILE A 176 -15.35 -2.74 6.12
C ILE A 176 -14.15 -3.30 6.87
N ASP A 177 -13.55 -2.46 7.71
CA ASP A 177 -12.60 -2.85 8.73
C ASP A 177 -13.27 -2.85 10.11
N SER A 178 -13.07 -3.90 10.86
CA SER A 178 -13.56 -4.08 12.23
C SER A 178 -12.39 -4.24 13.19
N PHE A 179 -12.33 -3.37 14.21
CA PHE A 179 -11.24 -3.33 15.17
C PHE A 179 -11.63 -4.04 16.46
N GLN A 180 -10.92 -5.12 16.80
CA GLN A 180 -11.17 -5.91 18.01
C GLN A 180 -9.86 -6.36 18.67
N GLU A 181 -9.66 -6.01 19.94
CA GLU A 181 -8.55 -6.48 20.78
C GLU A 181 -7.16 -6.36 20.14
N GLY A 182 -6.93 -5.28 19.38
CA GLY A 182 -5.67 -5.00 18.70
C GLY A 182 -5.50 -5.73 17.37
N PHE A 183 -6.56 -6.36 16.88
CA PHE A 183 -6.64 -6.91 15.53
C PHE A 183 -7.58 -6.07 14.67
N THR A 184 -7.31 -6.05 13.38
CA THR A 184 -8.20 -5.53 12.35
C THR A 184 -8.66 -6.69 11.47
N LEU A 185 -9.97 -6.84 11.33
CA LEU A 185 -10.60 -7.79 10.42
C LEU A 185 -11.18 -6.99 9.26
N GLY A 186 -10.68 -7.21 8.06
CA GLY A 186 -11.14 -6.54 6.84
C GLY A 186 -11.95 -7.47 5.96
N PHE A 187 -12.96 -6.89 5.31
CA PHE A 187 -13.71 -7.54 4.25
C PHE A 187 -13.99 -6.52 3.16
N PHE A 188 -13.47 -6.77 1.95
CA PHE A 188 -13.52 -5.86 0.83
C PHE A 188 -14.04 -6.56 -0.43
N TYR A 189 -14.88 -5.86 -1.20
CA TYR A 189 -15.14 -6.15 -2.60
C TYR A 189 -14.35 -5.17 -3.45
N TYR A 190 -13.68 -5.64 -4.46
CA TYR A 190 -12.98 -4.84 -5.46
C TYR A 190 -13.49 -5.14 -6.85
N TYR A 191 -13.41 -4.14 -7.74
CA TYR A 191 -13.71 -4.26 -9.16
C TYR A 191 -12.72 -3.40 -9.96
N PHE A 192 -12.12 -3.99 -10.96
CA PHE A 192 -11.25 -3.32 -11.92
C PHE A 192 -11.89 -3.33 -13.31
N ASP A 193 -12.10 -2.13 -13.88
CA ASP A 193 -12.65 -1.92 -15.22
C ASP A 193 -11.51 -1.58 -16.19
N ALA A 194 -11.08 -2.59 -16.95
CA ALA A 194 -9.99 -2.44 -17.90
C ALA A 194 -10.41 -1.58 -19.11
N ARG A 195 -9.64 -0.55 -19.43
CA ARG A 195 -9.90 0.31 -20.60
C ARG A 195 -9.64 -0.36 -21.95
N SER A 196 -8.84 -1.40 -21.98
CA SER A 196 -8.48 -2.11 -23.22
C SER A 196 -9.24 -3.41 -23.33
N SER A 197 -9.81 -3.68 -24.49
CA SER A 197 -10.46 -4.96 -24.79
C SER A 197 -9.50 -6.17 -24.77
N SER A 198 -8.21 -5.95 -24.74
CA SER A 198 -7.19 -6.98 -24.55
C SER A 198 -6.94 -7.33 -23.08
N ASN A 199 -7.40 -6.50 -22.15
CA ASN A 199 -7.31 -6.73 -20.72
C ASN A 199 -8.67 -7.19 -20.21
N ASN A 200 -8.67 -8.13 -19.28
CA ASN A 200 -9.90 -8.58 -18.62
C ASN A 200 -10.20 -7.66 -17.44
N ASN A 201 -11.51 -7.43 -17.21
CA ASN A 201 -11.96 -6.92 -15.93
C ASN A 201 -11.61 -7.92 -14.85
N ASP A 202 -11.36 -7.43 -13.66
CA ASP A 202 -11.05 -8.24 -12.47
C ASP A 202 -11.99 -7.83 -11.33
N ASP A 203 -12.48 -8.79 -10.58
CA ASP A 203 -13.30 -8.51 -9.40
C ASP A 203 -13.24 -9.65 -8.39
N GLY A 204 -13.50 -9.34 -7.15
CA GLY A 204 -13.51 -10.35 -6.10
C GLY A 204 -13.71 -9.81 -4.70
N PHE A 205 -13.66 -10.74 -3.77
CA PHE A 205 -13.73 -10.44 -2.34
C PHE A 205 -12.40 -10.78 -1.68
N VAL A 206 -11.96 -9.90 -0.79
CA VAL A 206 -10.77 -10.11 0.03
C VAL A 206 -11.13 -10.07 1.51
N PHE A 207 -10.64 -11.05 2.23
CA PHE A 207 -10.63 -11.08 3.68
C PHE A 207 -9.23 -10.80 4.17
N SER A 208 -9.10 -9.94 5.17
CA SER A 208 -7.83 -9.66 5.82
C SER A 208 -7.92 -9.79 7.33
N LEU A 209 -6.82 -10.21 7.92
CA LEU A 209 -6.58 -10.18 9.35
C LEU A 209 -5.23 -9.53 9.58
N SER A 210 -5.21 -8.41 10.28
CA SER A 210 -3.94 -7.78 10.62
C SER A 210 -3.81 -7.50 12.11
N LYS A 211 -2.56 -7.37 12.54
CA LYS A 211 -2.18 -6.95 13.89
C LYS A 211 -1.09 -5.91 13.82
N LYS A 212 -1.42 -4.74 14.35
CA LYS A 212 -0.53 -3.58 14.44
C LYS A 212 0.00 -3.44 15.86
N THR A 213 1.27 -3.14 15.99
CA THR A 213 1.95 -2.90 17.27
C THR A 213 2.85 -1.67 17.14
N SER A 214 2.62 -0.68 18.01
CA SER A 214 3.45 0.53 18.10
C SER A 214 4.39 0.44 19.30
N PHE A 215 5.61 1.01 19.22
CA PHE A 215 6.65 0.97 20.26
C PHE A 215 7.67 2.12 20.13
#